data_4c536ec574a3b52641a23fb5aa0189a4
#
_entry.id   4c536ec574a3b52641a23fb5aa0189a4
#
_cell.length_a   1.000
_cell.length_b   1.000
_cell.length_c   1.000
_cell.angle_alpha   90.00
_cell.angle_beta   90.00
_cell.angle_gamma   90.00
#
_symmetry.space_group_name_H-M   'P 1'
#
loop_
_entity.id
_entity.type
_entity.pdbx_description
1 polymer ?
#
loop_
_entity_poly.entity_id
_entity_poly.type
_entity_poly.pdbx_seq_one_letter_code
_entity_poly.pdbx_strand_id
1 'polypeptide(L)'
;MQYDFLKQFPKRMKHVGMYGLLMQNSAQKQIWKNYGFLKMDEQLNIIFALMLYIMEQSLKEENCTLDDIGAFLDHLNTTYFYKNMSYEDCKKIGDFIINVILSNEGKAMYFDGFDFEQRAYKIMNVSYIANRVVYVDSEVKRTSYYLTDDGYNLLLSTLEIESNMKLTIHEMIFKMHLEKQSYDKAVDEIKNVFNLLRIQLQKIQEAMLRVRRNALNYSVADYKVLLEENMETIDATKQKFKNYRETVKKRAAELEEQN
;
A
#
# COMPACT_ATOMS: atom_id res chain seq x y z
N MET A 1 32.27 16.77 6.76
CA MET A 1 31.92 15.36 6.91
C MET A 1 30.51 15.17 6.33
N GLN A 2 30.37 14.36 5.30
CA GLN A 2 29.07 14.11 4.66
C GLN A 2 28.54 12.76 5.18
N TYR A 3 27.38 12.78 5.79
CA TYR A 3 26.77 11.57 6.36
C TYR A 3 25.94 10.85 5.30
N ASP A 4 26.39 9.73 4.80
CA ASP A 4 25.73 8.97 3.73
C ASP A 4 24.27 8.57 4.06
N PHE A 5 23.95 8.37 5.32
CA PHE A 5 22.58 8.04 5.75
C PHE A 5 21.58 9.19 5.58
N LEU A 6 22.03 10.43 5.35
CA LEU A 6 21.18 11.59 5.10
C LEU A 6 20.83 11.78 3.62
N LYS A 7 21.50 11.10 2.69
CA LYS A 7 21.23 11.23 1.23
C LYS A 7 19.79 10.90 0.85
N GLN A 8 19.16 9.96 1.54
CA GLN A 8 17.77 9.55 1.28
C GLN A 8 16.78 10.12 2.31
N PHE A 9 17.18 11.12 3.07
CA PHE A 9 16.35 11.68 4.13
C PHE A 9 15.01 12.23 3.62
N PRO A 10 14.91 12.94 2.49
CA PRO A 10 13.61 13.38 1.96
C PRO A 10 12.64 12.23 1.71
N LYS A 11 13.11 11.09 1.18
CA LYS A 11 12.26 9.89 0.99
C LYS A 11 11.71 9.37 2.32
N ARG A 12 12.54 9.32 3.38
CA ARG A 12 12.10 8.93 4.73
C ARG A 12 11.06 9.91 5.27
N MET A 13 11.32 11.20 5.11
CA MET A 13 10.39 12.24 5.54
C MET A 13 9.08 12.24 4.77
N LYS A 14 9.05 11.77 3.53
CA LYS A 14 7.79 11.57 2.79
C LYS A 14 6.89 10.56 3.51
N HIS A 15 7.42 9.44 4.01
CA HIS A 15 6.64 8.47 4.78
C HIS A 15 6.09 9.06 6.08
N VAL A 16 6.92 9.82 6.82
CA VAL A 16 6.47 10.53 8.02
C VAL A 16 5.38 11.56 7.68
N GLY A 17 5.57 12.30 6.59
CA GLY A 17 4.62 13.28 6.09
C GLY A 17 3.27 12.67 5.71
N MET A 18 3.27 11.46 5.11
CA MET A 18 2.01 10.76 4.81
C MET A 18 1.20 10.49 6.08
N TYR A 19 1.80 9.98 7.15
CA TYR A 19 1.08 9.83 8.43
C TYR A 19 0.62 11.16 9.01
N GLY A 20 1.49 12.18 8.97
CA GLY A 20 1.18 13.51 9.48
C GLY A 20 -0.02 14.14 8.76
N LEU A 21 -0.06 14.10 7.44
CA LEU A 21 -1.15 14.62 6.62
C LEU A 21 -2.46 13.86 6.85
N LEU A 22 -2.40 12.51 6.96
CA LEU A 22 -3.57 11.70 7.25
C LEU A 22 -4.19 12.09 8.61
N MET A 23 -3.36 12.20 9.65
CA MET A 23 -3.79 12.62 10.98
C MET A 23 -4.36 14.04 10.96
N GLN A 24 -3.71 14.96 10.26
CA GLN A 24 -4.17 16.35 10.12
C GLN A 24 -5.54 16.43 9.45
N ASN A 25 -5.74 15.69 8.36
CA ASN A 25 -7.01 15.67 7.63
C ASN A 25 -8.13 15.03 8.45
N SER A 26 -7.81 14.04 9.29
CA SER A 26 -8.77 13.37 10.17
C SER A 26 -9.11 14.19 11.42
N ALA A 27 -8.16 14.99 11.93
CA ALA A 27 -8.29 15.67 13.20
C ALA A 27 -9.47 16.65 13.24
N GLN A 28 -10.17 16.66 14.38
CA GLN A 28 -11.20 17.64 14.75
C GLN A 28 -12.38 17.78 13.79
N LYS A 29 -12.61 16.81 12.91
CA LYS A 29 -13.78 16.84 12.01
C LYS A 29 -15.06 16.48 12.79
N GLN A 30 -16.08 17.36 12.71
CA GLN A 30 -17.35 17.18 13.43
C GLN A 30 -18.09 15.89 13.05
N ILE A 31 -17.94 15.44 11.83
CA ILE A 31 -18.60 14.23 11.32
C ILE A 31 -18.22 12.98 12.12
N TRP A 32 -17.01 12.88 12.62
CA TRP A 32 -16.60 11.78 13.50
C TRP A 32 -17.44 11.70 14.78
N LYS A 33 -17.73 12.87 15.38
CA LYS A 33 -18.54 12.96 16.60
C LYS A 33 -19.99 12.53 16.34
N ASN A 34 -20.53 12.90 15.18
CA ASN A 34 -21.90 12.56 14.81
C ASN A 34 -22.13 11.04 14.75
N TYR A 35 -21.08 10.28 14.40
CA TYR A 35 -21.14 8.83 14.27
C TYR A 35 -20.41 8.08 15.41
N GLY A 36 -20.01 8.79 16.47
CA GLY A 36 -19.47 8.19 17.69
C GLY A 36 -18.01 7.72 17.60
N PHE A 37 -17.23 8.21 16.62
CA PHE A 37 -15.78 8.02 16.52
C PHE A 37 -15.05 9.17 17.20
N LEU A 38 -14.99 9.15 18.52
CA LEU A 38 -14.53 10.28 19.31
C LEU A 38 -13.01 10.34 19.46
N LYS A 39 -12.35 9.19 19.38
CA LYS A 39 -10.91 9.06 19.57
C LYS A 39 -10.17 8.93 18.23
N MET A 40 -8.96 9.45 18.19
CA MET A 40 -8.11 9.37 16.99
C MET A 40 -7.78 7.92 16.62
N ASP A 41 -7.57 7.06 17.59
CA ASP A 41 -7.33 5.64 17.36
C ASP A 41 -8.52 4.95 16.68
N GLU A 42 -9.76 5.21 17.10
CA GLU A 42 -10.96 4.71 16.44
C GLU A 42 -11.04 5.19 14.97
N GLN A 43 -10.75 6.49 14.74
CA GLN A 43 -10.76 7.09 13.40
C GLN A 43 -9.70 6.47 12.50
N LEU A 44 -8.48 6.30 12.98
CA LEU A 44 -7.40 5.67 12.23
C LEU A 44 -7.71 4.21 11.91
N ASN A 45 -8.27 3.45 12.85
CA ASN A 45 -8.65 2.06 12.61
C ASN A 45 -9.64 1.91 11.46
N ILE A 46 -10.69 2.74 11.39
CA ILE A 46 -11.66 2.66 10.29
C ILE A 46 -11.07 3.15 8.96
N ILE A 47 -10.21 4.18 8.97
CA ILE A 47 -9.52 4.68 7.77
C ILE A 47 -8.62 3.58 7.20
N PHE A 48 -7.77 2.97 8.02
CA PHE A 48 -6.86 1.92 7.58
C PHE A 48 -7.59 0.65 7.15
N ALA A 49 -8.69 0.26 7.84
CA ALA A 49 -9.54 -0.85 7.42
C ALA A 49 -10.13 -0.60 6.02
N LEU A 50 -10.60 0.63 5.75
CA LEU A 50 -11.10 0.99 4.44
C LEU A 50 -10.01 0.99 3.36
N MET A 51 -8.83 1.51 3.67
CA MET A 51 -7.70 1.46 2.72
C MET A 51 -7.30 0.02 2.40
N LEU A 52 -7.28 -0.87 3.39
CA LEU A 52 -7.02 -2.31 3.19
C LEU A 52 -8.09 -2.96 2.31
N TYR A 53 -9.36 -2.62 2.50
CA TYR A 53 -10.45 -3.11 1.66
C TYR A 53 -10.28 -2.66 0.21
N ILE A 54 -9.99 -1.38 -0.05
CA ILE A 54 -9.74 -0.86 -1.40
C ILE A 54 -8.54 -1.58 -2.04
N MET A 55 -7.49 -1.84 -1.27
CA MET A 55 -6.33 -2.61 -1.72
C MET A 55 -6.75 -4.03 -2.12
N GLU A 56 -7.55 -4.71 -1.31
CA GLU A 56 -8.00 -6.07 -1.58
C GLU A 56 -8.86 -6.15 -2.86
N GLN A 57 -9.79 -5.19 -3.06
CA GLN A 57 -10.57 -5.11 -4.30
C GLN A 57 -9.65 -4.93 -5.52
N SER A 58 -8.63 -4.08 -5.41
CA SER A 58 -7.64 -3.88 -6.47
C SER A 58 -6.83 -5.15 -6.76
N LEU A 59 -6.48 -5.92 -5.73
CA LEU A 59 -5.79 -7.22 -5.88
C LEU A 59 -6.65 -8.28 -6.59
N LYS A 60 -7.97 -8.22 -6.42
CA LYS A 60 -8.94 -9.09 -7.09
C LYS A 60 -9.33 -8.59 -8.48
N GLU A 61 -8.76 -7.46 -8.93
CA GLU A 61 -9.13 -6.77 -10.18
C GLU A 61 -10.62 -6.36 -10.21
N GLU A 62 -11.23 -6.16 -9.04
CA GLU A 62 -12.61 -5.73 -8.87
C GLU A 62 -12.74 -4.21 -8.77
N ASN A 63 -13.90 -3.69 -9.15
CA ASN A 63 -14.20 -2.28 -8.94
C ASN A 63 -14.59 -2.03 -7.49
N CYS A 64 -14.18 -0.88 -6.96
CA CYS A 64 -14.52 -0.45 -5.60
C CYS A 64 -15.32 0.86 -5.68
N THR A 65 -16.64 0.77 -5.68
CA THR A 65 -17.52 1.92 -5.72
C THR A 65 -17.88 2.41 -4.31
N LEU A 66 -18.57 3.55 -4.22
CA LEU A 66 -19.05 4.05 -2.93
C LEU A 66 -20.11 3.13 -2.29
N ASP A 67 -20.85 2.38 -3.09
CA ASP A 67 -21.81 1.41 -2.59
C ASP A 67 -21.10 0.21 -1.96
N ASP A 68 -20.00 -0.28 -2.57
CA ASP A 68 -19.16 -1.35 -2.02
C ASP A 68 -18.51 -0.93 -0.72
N ILE A 69 -18.02 0.32 -0.66
CA ILE A 69 -17.44 0.92 0.54
C ILE A 69 -18.49 1.03 1.65
N GLY A 70 -19.71 1.47 1.31
CA GLY A 70 -20.83 1.55 2.24
C GLY A 70 -21.18 0.19 2.84
N ALA A 71 -21.25 -0.85 2.00
CA ALA A 71 -21.54 -2.22 2.42
C ALA A 71 -20.42 -2.79 3.32
N PHE A 72 -19.17 -2.54 2.99
CA PHE A 72 -18.02 -2.93 3.82
C PHE A 72 -18.05 -2.26 5.20
N LEU A 73 -18.28 -0.95 5.25
CA LEU A 73 -18.35 -0.20 6.51
C LEU A 73 -19.56 -0.60 7.36
N ASP A 74 -20.70 -0.92 6.74
CA ASP A 74 -21.88 -1.45 7.43
C ASP A 74 -21.58 -2.82 8.06
N HIS A 75 -20.91 -3.70 7.32
CA HIS A 75 -20.44 -4.98 7.86
C HIS A 75 -19.47 -4.78 9.03
N LEU A 76 -18.49 -3.89 8.92
CA LEU A 76 -17.58 -3.59 10.03
C LEU A 76 -18.32 -3.02 11.25
N ASN A 77 -19.28 -2.15 11.01
CA ASN A 77 -20.07 -1.56 12.09
C ASN A 77 -20.91 -2.59 12.82
N THR A 78 -21.63 -3.43 12.09
CA THR A 78 -22.52 -4.46 12.66
C THR A 78 -21.76 -5.58 13.35
N THR A 79 -20.53 -5.89 12.91
CA THR A 79 -19.74 -7.00 13.42
C THR A 79 -18.77 -6.60 14.53
N TYR A 80 -18.18 -5.39 14.45
CA TYR A 80 -17.06 -5.02 15.33
C TYR A 80 -17.23 -3.70 16.09
N PHE A 81 -17.72 -2.63 15.44
CA PHE A 81 -17.76 -1.32 16.08
C PHE A 81 -19.02 -1.06 16.89
N TYR A 82 -20.14 -1.64 16.50
CA TYR A 82 -21.45 -1.52 17.16
C TYR A 82 -21.87 -0.07 17.41
N LYS A 83 -21.55 0.84 16.48
CA LYS A 83 -22.02 2.22 16.52
C LYS A 83 -23.46 2.29 16.05
N ASN A 84 -24.22 3.25 16.56
CA ASN A 84 -25.61 3.48 16.14
C ASN A 84 -25.63 4.19 14.78
N MET A 85 -25.37 3.44 13.70
CA MET A 85 -25.31 3.93 12.32
C MET A 85 -26.18 3.04 11.42
N SER A 86 -26.94 3.68 10.54
CA SER A 86 -27.62 3.01 9.43
C SER A 86 -26.63 2.73 8.28
N TYR A 87 -27.04 1.90 7.31
CA TYR A 87 -26.29 1.71 6.06
C TYR A 87 -25.97 3.04 5.34
N GLU A 88 -26.95 3.95 5.28
CA GLU A 88 -26.75 5.28 4.67
C GLU A 88 -25.70 6.12 5.44
N ASP A 89 -25.63 5.97 6.75
CA ASP A 89 -24.60 6.63 7.56
C ASP A 89 -23.23 6.02 7.31
N CYS A 90 -23.13 4.70 7.16
CA CYS A 90 -21.91 4.01 6.76
C CYS A 90 -21.41 4.48 5.39
N LYS A 91 -22.32 4.65 4.44
CA LYS A 91 -22.01 5.20 3.12
C LYS A 91 -21.51 6.65 3.20
N LYS A 92 -22.14 7.50 4.03
CA LYS A 92 -21.68 8.89 4.26
C LYS A 92 -20.30 8.95 4.91
N ILE A 93 -20.01 8.06 5.88
CA ILE A 93 -18.68 7.96 6.47
C ILE A 93 -17.66 7.52 5.41
N GLY A 94 -18.01 6.56 4.56
CA GLY A 94 -17.16 6.12 3.45
C GLY A 94 -16.83 7.28 2.52
N ASP A 95 -17.84 8.00 2.08
CA ASP A 95 -17.68 9.21 1.25
C ASP A 95 -16.78 10.26 1.93
N PHE A 96 -17.00 10.51 3.21
CA PHE A 96 -16.21 11.43 3.99
C PHE A 96 -14.73 11.00 4.09
N ILE A 97 -14.45 9.71 4.36
CA ILE A 97 -13.08 9.20 4.41
C ILE A 97 -12.40 9.36 3.06
N ILE A 98 -13.07 8.98 1.97
CA ILE A 98 -12.54 9.07 0.62
C ILE A 98 -12.28 10.52 0.21
N ASN A 99 -13.30 11.36 0.25
CA ASN A 99 -13.27 12.67 -0.38
C ASN A 99 -12.66 13.76 0.53
N VAL A 100 -12.80 13.64 1.85
CA VAL A 100 -12.27 14.66 2.77
C VAL A 100 -10.92 14.25 3.33
N ILE A 101 -10.78 13.01 3.81
CA ILE A 101 -9.54 12.60 4.48
C ILE A 101 -8.46 12.17 3.50
N LEU A 102 -8.78 11.22 2.60
CA LEU A 102 -7.80 10.65 1.67
C LEU A 102 -7.53 11.52 0.45
N SER A 103 -8.50 12.34 0.03
CA SER A 103 -8.39 13.24 -1.12
C SER A 103 -8.27 14.73 -0.74
N ASN A 104 -8.33 15.09 0.54
CA ASN A 104 -8.29 16.48 1.03
C ASN A 104 -9.24 17.41 0.26
N GLU A 105 -10.47 16.97 0.03
CA GLU A 105 -11.48 17.72 -0.75
C GLU A 105 -11.02 18.10 -2.17
N GLY A 106 -10.17 17.26 -2.76
CA GLY A 106 -9.56 17.52 -4.08
C GLY A 106 -8.41 18.52 -4.08
N LYS A 107 -8.01 19.03 -2.92
CA LYS A 107 -6.87 19.95 -2.80
C LYS A 107 -5.55 19.17 -2.78
N ALA A 108 -4.52 19.74 -3.40
CA ALA A 108 -3.19 19.15 -3.38
C ALA A 108 -2.68 18.97 -1.93
N MET A 109 -2.18 17.79 -1.62
CA MET A 109 -1.50 17.51 -0.37
C MET A 109 0.00 17.48 -0.60
N TYR A 110 0.75 18.10 0.27
CA TYR A 110 2.21 18.10 0.20
C TYR A 110 2.81 18.15 1.61
N PHE A 111 4.04 17.70 1.70
CA PHE A 111 4.85 17.75 2.89
C PHE A 111 6.25 18.24 2.53
N ASP A 112 6.80 19.12 3.34
CA ASP A 112 8.13 19.67 3.12
C ASP A 112 9.19 18.84 3.85
N GLY A 113 10.05 18.17 3.09
CA GLY A 113 11.19 17.43 3.60
C GLY A 113 12.50 18.18 3.37
N PHE A 114 13.38 18.24 4.37
CA PHE A 114 14.67 18.88 4.23
C PHE A 114 15.65 18.00 3.45
N ASP A 115 16.21 18.53 2.37
CA ASP A 115 17.26 17.90 1.59
C ASP A 115 18.64 18.37 2.10
N PHE A 116 19.38 17.49 2.75
CA PHE A 116 20.69 17.80 3.33
C PHE A 116 21.79 18.03 2.27
N GLU A 117 21.62 17.48 1.08
CA GLU A 117 22.59 17.69 -0.02
C GLU A 117 22.38 19.08 -0.65
N GLN A 118 21.12 19.45 -0.89
CA GLN A 118 20.76 20.74 -1.46
C GLN A 118 20.63 21.85 -0.40
N ARG A 119 20.63 21.51 0.89
CA ARG A 119 20.43 22.42 2.03
C ARG A 119 19.15 23.25 1.92
N ALA A 120 18.09 22.64 1.42
CA ALA A 120 16.81 23.29 1.18
C ALA A 120 15.64 22.37 1.49
N TYR A 121 14.48 22.93 1.75
CA TYR A 121 13.23 22.16 1.82
C TYR A 121 12.78 21.76 0.42
N LYS A 122 12.34 20.52 0.29
CA LYS A 122 11.79 19.95 -0.94
C LYS A 122 10.33 19.59 -0.74
N ILE A 123 9.47 20.13 -1.59
CA ILE A 123 8.05 19.82 -1.60
C ILE A 123 7.86 18.39 -2.11
N MET A 124 7.16 17.59 -1.33
CA MET A 124 6.81 16.22 -1.66
C MET A 124 5.31 16.10 -1.74
N ASN A 125 4.78 15.92 -2.94
CA ASN A 125 3.36 15.72 -3.15
C ASN A 125 2.96 14.33 -2.64
N VAL A 126 1.76 14.26 -2.03
CA VAL A 126 1.16 13.04 -1.49
C VAL A 126 -0.25 12.89 -2.07
N SER A 127 -0.58 11.68 -2.47
CA SER A 127 -1.92 11.33 -2.90
C SER A 127 -2.20 9.88 -2.48
N TYR A 128 -3.20 9.63 -1.64
CA TYR A 128 -3.49 8.28 -1.13
C TYR A 128 -4.38 7.48 -2.06
N ILE A 129 -5.31 8.16 -2.72
CA ILE A 129 -6.38 7.53 -3.50
C ILE A 129 -6.56 8.26 -4.81
N ALA A 130 -6.98 7.51 -5.82
CA ALA A 130 -7.42 8.04 -7.09
C ALA A 130 -8.75 7.37 -7.48
N ASN A 131 -9.38 7.88 -8.52
CA ASN A 131 -10.63 7.33 -9.02
C ASN A 131 -10.61 7.16 -10.53
N ARG A 132 -11.49 6.31 -11.01
CA ARG A 132 -11.79 6.14 -12.43
C ARG A 132 -13.30 5.96 -12.62
N VAL A 133 -13.76 6.31 -13.79
CA VAL A 133 -15.14 6.04 -14.15
C VAL A 133 -15.25 4.63 -14.70
N VAL A 134 -16.22 3.89 -14.20
CA VAL A 134 -16.54 2.53 -14.63
C VAL A 134 -18.02 2.47 -15.04
N TYR A 135 -18.33 1.52 -15.92
CA TYR A 135 -19.72 1.26 -16.31
C TYR A 135 -20.13 -0.07 -15.68
N VAL A 136 -21.20 0.00 -14.89
CA VAL A 136 -21.86 -1.17 -14.30
C VAL A 136 -23.05 -1.47 -15.19
N ASP A 137 -23.23 -2.72 -15.59
CA ASP A 137 -24.32 -3.19 -16.47
C ASP A 137 -24.45 -2.41 -17.80
N SER A 138 -23.30 -1.97 -18.37
CA SER A 138 -23.18 -1.27 -19.64
C SER A 138 -23.85 0.12 -19.75
N GLU A 139 -24.66 0.54 -18.78
CA GLU A 139 -25.42 1.80 -18.85
C GLU A 139 -25.18 2.73 -17.67
N VAL A 140 -24.89 2.20 -16.48
CA VAL A 140 -24.77 3.02 -15.27
C VAL A 140 -23.33 3.42 -15.02
N LYS A 141 -23.04 4.72 -15.16
CA LYS A 141 -21.74 5.31 -14.87
C LYS A 141 -21.52 5.40 -13.37
N ARG A 142 -20.45 4.78 -12.87
CA ARG A 142 -20.06 4.79 -11.45
C ARG A 142 -18.62 5.26 -11.31
N THR A 143 -18.28 5.81 -10.14
CA THR A 143 -16.91 6.12 -9.76
C THR A 143 -16.34 4.95 -8.96
N SER A 144 -15.22 4.38 -9.42
CA SER A 144 -14.48 3.37 -8.72
C SER A 144 -13.19 3.98 -8.16
N TYR A 145 -12.87 3.64 -6.92
CA TYR A 145 -11.71 4.15 -6.18
C TYR A 145 -10.61 3.11 -6.10
N TYR A 146 -9.36 3.56 -6.12
CA TYR A 146 -8.18 2.70 -5.99
C TYR A 146 -7.04 3.47 -5.31
N LEU A 147 -6.15 2.75 -4.64
CA LEU A 147 -4.99 3.36 -3.99
C LEU A 147 -3.96 3.80 -5.02
N THR A 148 -3.30 4.91 -4.74
CA THR A 148 -2.10 5.35 -5.47
C THR A 148 -0.85 4.67 -4.91
N ASP A 149 0.32 4.93 -5.52
CA ASP A 149 1.62 4.50 -5.01
C ASP A 149 1.82 4.90 -3.54
N ASP A 150 1.45 6.14 -3.19
CA ASP A 150 1.59 6.65 -1.82
C ASP A 150 0.62 5.94 -0.86
N GLY A 151 -0.61 5.64 -1.29
CA GLY A 151 -1.57 4.85 -0.52
C GLY A 151 -1.07 3.44 -0.24
N TYR A 152 -0.53 2.76 -1.25
CA TYR A 152 0.10 1.44 -1.07
C TYR A 152 1.32 1.52 -0.15
N ASN A 153 2.21 2.49 -0.36
CA ASN A 153 3.41 2.66 0.46
C ASN A 153 3.06 2.95 1.93
N LEU A 154 2.00 3.74 2.18
CA LEU A 154 1.51 3.97 3.53
C LEU A 154 1.09 2.66 4.19
N LEU A 155 0.26 1.84 3.55
CA LEU A 155 -0.16 0.54 4.08
C LEU A 155 1.02 -0.41 4.26
N LEU A 156 1.91 -0.51 3.27
CA LEU A 156 3.09 -1.37 3.34
C LEU A 156 4.03 -1.00 4.48
N SER A 157 4.07 0.27 4.89
CA SER A 157 4.91 0.71 5.99
C SER A 157 4.35 0.37 7.38
N THR A 158 3.06 0.00 7.48
CA THR A 158 2.40 -0.34 8.76
C THR A 158 2.47 -1.82 9.12
N LEU A 159 2.79 -2.68 8.17
CA LEU A 159 2.64 -4.11 8.33
C LEU A 159 4.00 -4.81 8.44
N GLU A 160 4.14 -5.72 9.41
CA GLU A 160 4.92 -6.93 9.22
C GLU A 160 4.17 -7.82 8.22
N ILE A 161 4.10 -7.40 6.96
CA ILE A 161 3.41 -8.15 5.92
C ILE A 161 4.23 -9.39 5.62
N GLU A 162 3.54 -10.52 5.50
CA GLU A 162 4.12 -11.74 4.92
C GLU A 162 4.87 -11.39 3.63
N SER A 163 6.06 -11.94 3.49
CA SER A 163 6.96 -11.61 2.37
C SER A 163 6.29 -11.77 1.01
N ASN A 164 5.37 -12.71 0.88
CA ASN A 164 4.62 -13.00 -0.34
C ASN A 164 3.63 -11.89 -0.71
N MET A 165 2.95 -11.29 0.29
CA MET A 165 2.00 -10.20 0.05
C MET A 165 2.75 -8.92 -0.37
N LYS A 166 3.89 -8.61 0.26
CA LYS A 166 4.77 -7.49 -0.19
C LYS A 166 5.14 -7.62 -1.65
N LEU A 167 5.57 -8.80 -2.06
CA LEU A 167 5.92 -9.08 -3.45
C LEU A 167 4.75 -8.87 -4.41
N THR A 168 3.54 -9.29 -4.03
CA THR A 168 2.33 -9.11 -4.86
C THR A 168 1.96 -7.64 -5.03
N ILE A 169 2.10 -6.85 -3.98
CA ILE A 169 1.83 -5.41 -4.04
C ILE A 169 2.87 -4.69 -4.91
N HIS A 170 4.15 -5.01 -4.78
CA HIS A 170 5.19 -4.46 -5.66
C HIS A 170 4.97 -4.83 -7.13
N GLU A 171 4.48 -6.04 -7.41
CA GLU A 171 4.08 -6.45 -8.75
C GLU A 171 2.96 -5.57 -9.32
N MET A 172 1.95 -5.27 -8.50
CA MET A 172 0.84 -4.43 -8.91
C MET A 172 1.28 -2.98 -9.15
N ILE A 173 2.10 -2.42 -8.26
CA ILE A 173 2.70 -1.09 -8.45
C ILE A 173 3.55 -1.04 -9.71
N PHE A 174 4.33 -2.09 -9.99
CA PHE A 174 5.11 -2.22 -11.21
C PHE A 174 4.23 -2.20 -12.47
N LYS A 175 3.17 -3.01 -12.52
CA LYS A 175 2.21 -3.02 -13.64
C LYS A 175 1.59 -1.64 -13.84
N MET A 176 1.16 -0.98 -12.77
CA MET A 176 0.59 0.36 -12.81
C MET A 176 1.58 1.40 -13.39
N HIS A 177 2.86 1.32 -13.06
CA HIS A 177 3.87 2.22 -13.62
C HIS A 177 4.12 1.96 -15.10
N LEU A 178 4.09 0.71 -15.54
CA LEU A 178 4.19 0.36 -16.96
C LEU A 178 2.99 0.90 -17.74
N GLU A 179 1.78 0.75 -17.24
CA GLU A 179 0.55 1.28 -17.87
C GLU A 179 0.59 2.81 -17.99
N LYS A 180 1.12 3.49 -16.99
CA LYS A 180 1.31 4.95 -16.98
C LYS A 180 2.55 5.43 -17.74
N GLN A 181 3.27 4.54 -18.41
CA GLN A 181 4.53 4.83 -19.12
C GLN A 181 5.62 5.47 -18.23
N SER A 182 5.56 5.22 -16.93
CA SER A 182 6.52 5.73 -15.94
C SER A 182 7.66 4.71 -15.73
N TYR A 183 8.47 4.50 -16.76
CA TYR A 183 9.48 3.43 -16.80
C TYR A 183 10.54 3.52 -15.70
N ASP A 184 11.00 4.72 -15.35
CA ASP A 184 11.97 4.91 -14.27
C ASP A 184 11.43 4.40 -12.93
N LYS A 185 10.15 4.68 -12.65
CA LYS A 185 9.48 4.18 -11.43
C LYS A 185 9.27 2.68 -11.48
N ALA A 186 8.95 2.11 -12.64
CA ALA A 186 8.86 0.66 -12.80
C ALA A 186 10.20 -0.03 -12.53
N VAL A 187 11.32 0.56 -12.99
CA VAL A 187 12.67 0.07 -12.68
C VAL A 187 12.97 0.15 -11.17
N ASP A 188 12.56 1.24 -10.51
CA ASP A 188 12.74 1.36 -9.06
C ASP A 188 11.93 0.31 -8.29
N GLU A 189 10.73 -0.05 -8.75
CA GLU A 189 9.96 -1.15 -8.16
C GLU A 189 10.67 -2.50 -8.30
N ILE A 190 11.28 -2.78 -9.43
CA ILE A 190 12.11 -3.99 -9.59
C ILE A 190 13.27 -3.99 -8.58
N LYS A 191 13.94 -2.84 -8.38
CA LYS A 191 15.01 -2.71 -7.36
C LYS A 191 14.48 -2.96 -5.95
N ASN A 192 13.27 -2.48 -5.63
CA ASN A 192 12.64 -2.72 -4.34
C ASN A 192 12.42 -4.21 -4.10
N VAL A 193 11.92 -4.95 -5.10
CA VAL A 193 11.77 -6.41 -5.04
C VAL A 193 13.12 -7.11 -4.83
N PHE A 194 14.19 -6.69 -5.53
CA PHE A 194 15.55 -7.22 -5.30
C PHE A 194 16.04 -6.97 -3.87
N ASN A 195 15.78 -5.80 -3.31
CA ASN A 195 16.15 -5.49 -1.92
C ASN A 195 15.39 -6.37 -0.93
N LEU A 196 14.09 -6.63 -1.15
CA LEU A 196 13.31 -7.55 -0.32
C LEU A 196 13.89 -8.97 -0.37
N LEU A 197 14.28 -9.45 -1.54
CA LEU A 197 14.96 -10.74 -1.69
C LEU A 197 16.28 -10.80 -0.91
N ARG A 198 17.09 -9.76 -1.02
CA ARG A 198 18.36 -9.69 -0.29
C ARG A 198 18.15 -9.76 1.22
N ILE A 199 17.15 -9.04 1.73
CA ILE A 199 16.77 -9.09 3.16
C ILE A 199 16.33 -10.51 3.53
N GLN A 200 15.53 -11.15 2.68
CA GLN A 200 15.08 -12.53 2.94
C GLN A 200 16.24 -13.53 2.97
N LEU A 201 17.15 -13.43 2.01
CA LEU A 201 18.37 -14.26 2.01
C LEU A 201 19.23 -14.06 3.26
N GLN A 202 19.35 -12.81 3.73
CA GLN A 202 20.06 -12.52 4.96
C GLN A 202 19.37 -13.17 6.18
N LYS A 203 18.03 -13.09 6.28
CA LYS A 203 17.27 -13.77 7.34
C LYS A 203 17.48 -15.28 7.34
N ILE A 204 17.52 -15.90 6.15
CA ILE A 204 17.82 -17.34 5.99
C ILE A 204 19.22 -17.65 6.51
N GLN A 205 20.21 -16.86 6.11
CA GLN A 205 21.59 -17.04 6.57
C GLN A 205 21.73 -16.91 8.10
N GLU A 206 21.06 -15.92 8.69
CA GLU A 206 21.04 -15.73 10.14
C GLU A 206 20.34 -16.90 10.85
N ALA A 207 19.23 -17.39 10.31
CA ALA A 207 18.54 -18.58 10.84
C ALA A 207 19.43 -19.83 10.77
N MET A 208 20.11 -20.04 9.65
CA MET A 208 21.09 -21.15 9.52
C MET A 208 22.24 -21.04 10.53
N LEU A 209 22.73 -19.83 10.79
CA LEU A 209 23.78 -19.60 11.79
C LEU A 209 23.28 -19.86 13.21
N ARG A 210 22.02 -19.50 13.54
CA ARG A 210 21.40 -19.80 14.84
C ARG A 210 21.25 -21.30 15.04
N VAL A 211 20.78 -22.02 14.03
CA VAL A 211 20.66 -23.50 14.06
C VAL A 211 22.04 -24.13 14.26
N ARG A 212 23.07 -23.68 13.54
CA ARG A 212 24.46 -24.18 13.74
C ARG A 212 25.00 -23.95 15.15
N ARG A 213 24.67 -22.79 15.76
CA ARG A 213 25.16 -22.45 17.12
C ARG A 213 24.39 -23.19 18.21
N ASN A 214 23.12 -23.49 17.99
CA ASN A 214 22.18 -24.06 18.98
C ASN A 214 21.57 -25.37 18.51
N ALA A 215 22.32 -26.21 17.80
CA ALA A 215 21.78 -27.45 17.19
C ALA A 215 21.12 -28.42 18.20
N LEU A 216 21.40 -28.30 19.49
CA LEU A 216 20.79 -29.10 20.56
C LEU A 216 19.39 -28.62 21.00
N ASN A 217 19.01 -27.39 20.67
CA ASN A 217 17.76 -26.76 21.13
C ASN A 217 16.70 -26.61 20.03
N TYR A 218 17.01 -26.94 18.78
CA TYR A 218 16.06 -26.89 17.67
C TYR A 218 15.57 -28.31 17.33
N SER A 219 14.27 -28.49 17.26
CA SER A 219 13.71 -29.73 16.74
C SER A 219 13.88 -29.82 15.23
N VAL A 220 13.97 -31.05 14.70
CA VAL A 220 14.00 -31.28 13.25
C VAL A 220 12.74 -30.73 12.58
N ALA A 221 11.61 -30.72 13.30
CA ALA A 221 10.34 -30.18 12.82
C ALA A 221 10.38 -28.65 12.61
N ASP A 222 10.97 -27.89 13.56
CA ASP A 222 11.09 -26.42 13.47
C ASP A 222 11.99 -26.01 12.30
N TYR A 223 13.04 -26.79 12.06
CA TYR A 223 13.96 -26.58 10.94
C TYR A 223 13.30 -26.85 9.59
N LYS A 224 12.46 -27.89 9.52
CA LYS A 224 11.73 -28.24 8.30
C LYS A 224 10.73 -27.15 7.92
N VAL A 225 9.94 -26.66 8.86
CA VAL A 225 8.99 -25.54 8.64
C VAL A 225 9.71 -24.30 8.14
N LEU A 226 10.81 -23.90 8.77
CA LEU A 226 11.59 -22.74 8.36
C LEU A 226 12.13 -22.88 6.93
N LEU A 227 12.59 -24.06 6.55
CA LEU A 227 13.07 -24.31 5.18
C LEU A 227 11.95 -24.29 4.15
N GLU A 228 10.81 -24.91 4.45
CA GLU A 228 9.64 -24.96 3.58
C GLU A 228 9.11 -23.55 3.30
N GLU A 229 8.90 -22.71 4.32
CA GLU A 229 8.47 -21.31 4.16
C GLU A 229 9.44 -20.49 3.30
N ASN A 230 10.74 -20.68 3.50
CA ASN A 230 11.76 -19.98 2.73
C ASN A 230 11.82 -20.44 1.27
N MET A 231 11.67 -21.74 1.01
CA MET A 231 11.63 -22.28 -0.34
C MET A 231 10.41 -21.77 -1.11
N GLU A 232 9.23 -21.77 -0.49
CA GLU A 232 8.01 -21.22 -1.09
C GLU A 232 8.18 -19.74 -1.46
N THR A 233 8.77 -18.94 -0.58
CA THR A 233 9.06 -17.52 -0.85
C THR A 233 10.01 -17.34 -2.02
N ILE A 234 11.06 -18.15 -2.13
CA ILE A 234 12.04 -18.09 -3.23
C ILE A 234 11.36 -18.49 -4.56
N ASP A 235 10.57 -19.55 -4.57
CA ASP A 235 9.90 -20.02 -5.77
C ASP A 235 8.83 -19.04 -6.25
N ALA A 236 8.03 -18.49 -5.35
CA ALA A 236 7.06 -17.43 -5.65
C ALA A 236 7.75 -16.21 -6.26
N THR A 237 8.89 -15.80 -5.71
CA THR A 237 9.65 -14.68 -6.21
C THR A 237 10.24 -14.95 -7.60
N LYS A 238 10.79 -16.15 -7.83
CA LYS A 238 11.31 -16.57 -9.14
C LYS A 238 10.22 -16.54 -10.20
N GLN A 239 9.01 -16.98 -9.88
CA GLN A 239 7.88 -16.92 -10.80
C GLN A 239 7.48 -15.48 -11.13
N LYS A 240 7.46 -14.60 -10.14
CA LYS A 240 7.16 -13.17 -10.34
C LYS A 240 8.19 -12.48 -11.24
N PHE A 241 9.48 -12.78 -11.09
CA PHE A 241 10.50 -12.26 -12.02
C PHE A 241 10.32 -12.73 -13.45
N LYS A 242 9.85 -13.96 -13.67
CA LYS A 242 9.48 -14.43 -15.02
C LYS A 242 8.34 -13.58 -15.58
N ASN A 243 7.30 -13.35 -14.78
CA ASN A 243 6.15 -12.54 -15.17
C ASN A 243 6.56 -11.09 -15.48
N TYR A 244 7.42 -10.47 -14.68
CA TYR A 244 7.97 -9.14 -14.95
C TYR A 244 8.69 -9.09 -16.30
N ARG A 245 9.56 -10.08 -16.56
CA ARG A 245 10.27 -10.17 -17.83
C ARG A 245 9.34 -10.27 -19.02
N GLU A 246 8.29 -11.08 -18.92
CA GLU A 246 7.30 -11.25 -19.99
C GLU A 246 6.48 -9.98 -20.21
N THR A 247 6.04 -9.33 -19.11
CA THR A 247 5.29 -8.06 -19.17
C THR A 247 6.11 -6.96 -19.83
N VAL A 248 7.39 -6.83 -19.48
CA VAL A 248 8.29 -5.84 -20.10
C VAL A 248 8.51 -6.15 -21.58
N LYS A 249 8.72 -7.43 -21.94
CA LYS A 249 8.89 -7.83 -23.36
C LYS A 249 7.65 -7.53 -24.19
N LYS A 250 6.46 -7.87 -23.64
CA LYS A 250 5.20 -7.58 -24.31
C LYS A 250 5.04 -6.09 -24.56
N ARG A 251 5.33 -5.27 -23.53
CA ARG A 251 5.22 -3.82 -23.65
C ARG A 251 6.24 -3.22 -24.61
N ALA A 252 7.45 -3.74 -24.67
CA ALA A 252 8.46 -3.32 -25.63
C ALA A 252 8.01 -3.61 -27.08
N ALA A 253 7.46 -4.81 -27.34
CA ALA A 253 6.92 -5.17 -28.64
C ALA A 253 5.74 -4.26 -29.07
N GLU A 254 4.81 -3.96 -28.15
CA GLU A 254 3.70 -3.02 -28.40
C GLU A 254 4.20 -1.61 -28.78
N LEU A 255 5.29 -1.15 -28.18
CA LEU A 255 5.90 0.15 -28.50
C LEU A 255 6.63 0.15 -29.85
N GLU A 256 7.24 -0.98 -30.22
CA GLU A 256 7.88 -1.16 -31.54
C GLU A 256 6.84 -1.19 -32.68
N GLU A 257 5.66 -1.75 -32.45
CA GLU A 257 4.55 -1.76 -33.40
C GLU A 257 3.84 -0.41 -33.59
N GLN A 258 3.97 0.49 -32.62
CA GLN A 258 3.35 1.84 -32.63
C GLN A 258 4.26 2.92 -33.25
N ASN A 259 5.53 2.61 -33.55
CA ASN A 259 6.51 3.49 -34.21
C ASN A 259 6.71 3.06 -35.68
#